data_ffa4b021c87b204addd9e30c27ca5892
#
_entry.id   ffa4b021c87b204addd9e30c27ca5892
#
_cell.length_a   1.000
_cell.length_b   1.000
_cell.length_c   1.000
_cell.angle_alpha   90.00
_cell.angle_beta   90.00
_cell.angle_gamma   90.00
#
_symmetry.space_group_name_H-M   'P 1'
#
loop_
_entity.id
_entity.type
_entity.pdbx_description
1 polymer ?
#
loop_
_entity_poly.entity_id
_entity_poly.type
_entity_poly.pdbx_seq_one_letter_code
_entity_poly.pdbx_strand_id
1 'polypeptide(L)'
;RGGEYFISVIGGVNGVKGQNGETVVADAAFWFLRQEESLLEHTRAIPGATAEDRLEKAQTLETIRLDLLPYFEHMSARGTSRASVAHLWSFNITQAPEILMNKALEKMPLPSDFLRNPTSGLVEIPIREDYDNFKKENLAAINQFDGFGLSSDLYFELTSPIAVQTLNSDSVKLFAEKADGTLEEIAIDIQSRTGEKFIKVRPTSGMLDPDTFHMMVVTTALQNSDGIAVEAMLPGMLAMVVNPLVEDGRSSMAALDNDSAARLELVRSHTAPSLAKLYQNGKLESGNVASAWTFKTMEIKEQMLRSRDLATNLNTDPNPIVEHDKTVFDTILEFPIGAVSMFNVERVIDGTIMMPNLLDHTTRKNYEDGTWSLEPVRFTMTIPKNVRPDEPLKTVIFGHAIVTERRMVYALADTMAEAGYATIGIDFPYHGERTHCTDFGPMCQE
;
A
#
# COMPACT_ATOMS: atom_id res chain seq x y z
N ARG A 1 -23.03 20.83 -11.76
CA ARG A 1 -21.57 20.68 -11.66
C ARG A 1 -20.95 22.08 -11.79
N GLY A 2 -20.09 22.44 -10.84
CA GLY A 2 -19.51 23.77 -10.75
C GLY A 2 -20.53 24.82 -10.43
N GLY A 3 -20.68 25.15 -9.20
CA GLY A 3 -21.61 26.18 -8.77
C GLY A 3 -21.36 26.47 -7.30
N GLU A 4 -21.61 27.70 -6.97
CA GLU A 4 -21.65 28.14 -5.59
C GLU A 4 -23.02 27.83 -5.02
N TYR A 5 -23.03 27.20 -3.87
CA TYR A 5 -24.24 26.82 -3.13
C TYR A 5 -24.18 27.41 -1.73
N PHE A 6 -25.33 27.72 -1.19
CA PHE A 6 -25.41 28.09 0.21
C PHE A 6 -26.53 27.32 0.92
N ILE A 7 -26.34 27.09 2.20
CA ILE A 7 -27.33 26.51 3.09
C ILE A 7 -27.66 27.53 4.15
N SER A 8 -28.95 27.72 4.39
CA SER A 8 -29.44 28.59 5.46
C SER A 8 -30.31 27.79 6.42
N VAL A 9 -30.09 28.00 7.72
CA VAL A 9 -30.94 27.49 8.79
C VAL A 9 -31.89 28.60 9.18
N ILE A 10 -33.18 28.42 8.95
CA ILE A 10 -34.20 29.38 9.33
C ILE A 10 -34.62 29.07 10.76
N GLY A 11 -34.49 30.08 11.62
CA GLY A 11 -34.93 30.06 13.01
C GLY A 11 -36.26 30.76 13.22
N GLY A 12 -36.56 31.14 14.47
CA GLY A 12 -37.78 31.82 14.84
C GLY A 12 -39.04 30.93 14.87
N VAL A 13 -40.21 31.56 14.89
CA VAL A 13 -41.49 30.84 15.13
C VAL A 13 -41.81 29.79 14.09
N ASN A 14 -41.47 30.05 12.82
CA ASN A 14 -41.75 29.15 11.69
C ASN A 14 -40.51 28.36 11.23
N GLY A 15 -39.40 28.47 11.94
CA GLY A 15 -38.13 27.79 11.58
C GLY A 15 -37.91 26.47 12.29
N VAL A 16 -36.67 26.02 12.24
CA VAL A 16 -36.20 24.82 12.94
C VAL A 16 -36.42 24.94 14.44
N LYS A 17 -36.88 23.86 15.05
CA LYS A 17 -37.12 23.74 16.49
C LYS A 17 -36.17 22.76 17.11
N GLY A 18 -35.78 23.00 18.35
CA GLY A 18 -35.15 22.00 19.21
C GLY A 18 -36.12 20.89 19.60
N GLN A 19 -35.61 19.83 20.22
CA GLN A 19 -36.38 18.64 20.61
C GLN A 19 -37.55 18.99 21.56
N ASN A 20 -37.39 20.03 22.39
CA ASN A 20 -38.42 20.51 23.35
C ASN A 20 -39.26 21.64 22.79
N GLY A 21 -39.16 21.93 21.49
CA GLY A 21 -39.97 22.99 20.86
C GLY A 21 -39.36 24.39 20.88
N GLU A 22 -38.16 24.58 21.45
CA GLU A 22 -37.46 25.85 21.44
C GLU A 22 -37.11 26.29 20.01
N THR A 23 -37.14 27.60 19.76
CA THR A 23 -36.71 28.12 18.45
C THR A 23 -35.19 28.19 18.34
N VAL A 24 -34.66 27.72 17.22
CA VAL A 24 -33.25 27.95 16.90
C VAL A 24 -33.02 29.42 16.63
N VAL A 25 -31.98 29.98 17.26
CA VAL A 25 -31.55 31.39 17.11
C VAL A 25 -30.09 31.44 16.67
N ALA A 26 -29.69 32.58 16.11
CA ALA A 26 -28.30 32.84 15.78
C ALA A 26 -27.44 32.87 17.06
N ASP A 27 -26.25 32.28 16.99
CA ASP A 27 -25.24 32.54 18.02
C ASP A 27 -24.71 33.97 17.94
N ALA A 28 -23.90 34.36 18.93
CA ALA A 28 -23.41 35.74 19.03
C ALA A 28 -22.57 36.15 17.81
N ALA A 29 -21.74 35.24 17.27
CA ALA A 29 -20.90 35.53 16.10
C ALA A 29 -21.77 35.71 14.85
N PHE A 30 -22.68 34.77 14.60
CA PHE A 30 -23.55 34.86 13.44
C PHE A 30 -24.57 36.03 13.57
N TRP A 31 -24.92 36.41 14.78
CA TRP A 31 -25.75 37.61 15.00
C TRP A 31 -25.07 38.87 14.43
N PHE A 32 -23.76 39.04 14.57
CA PHE A 32 -23.01 40.13 13.95
C PHE A 32 -22.97 39.98 12.42
N LEU A 33 -22.75 38.79 11.89
CA LEU A 33 -22.64 38.55 10.45
C LEU A 33 -23.92 38.84 9.67
N ARG A 34 -25.06 38.77 10.31
CA ARG A 34 -26.35 39.09 9.69
C ARG A 34 -26.79 40.54 9.78
N GLN A 35 -25.96 41.44 10.36
CA GLN A 35 -26.27 42.87 10.39
C GLN A 35 -26.22 43.49 8.98
N GLU A 36 -27.08 44.52 8.77
CA GLU A 36 -27.12 45.22 7.47
C GLU A 36 -26.02 46.28 7.39
N GLU A 37 -25.70 46.92 8.52
CA GLU A 37 -24.68 47.95 8.66
C GLU A 37 -23.27 47.35 8.83
N SER A 38 -22.25 48.13 8.50
CA SER A 38 -20.86 47.72 8.66
C SER A 38 -20.49 47.56 10.14
N LEU A 39 -19.86 46.44 10.45
CA LEU A 39 -19.38 46.17 11.82
C LEU A 39 -18.23 47.12 12.23
N LEU A 40 -17.57 47.75 11.28
CA LEU A 40 -16.49 48.70 11.53
C LEU A 40 -17.00 50.01 12.14
N GLU A 41 -18.28 50.35 11.93
CA GLU A 41 -18.94 51.51 12.55
C GLU A 41 -19.36 51.24 13.99
N HIS A 42 -19.45 49.96 14.37
CA HIS A 42 -20.00 49.54 15.67
C HIS A 42 -19.01 48.66 16.47
N THR A 43 -17.71 48.92 16.35
CA THR A 43 -16.64 48.09 16.99
C THR A 43 -16.81 47.98 18.54
N ARG A 44 -17.48 48.93 19.19
CA ARG A 44 -17.74 48.87 20.63
C ARG A 44 -18.72 47.77 21.05
N ALA A 45 -19.55 47.29 20.12
CA ALA A 45 -20.48 46.20 20.38
C ALA A 45 -19.80 44.81 20.28
N ILE A 46 -18.61 44.74 19.67
CA ILE A 46 -17.90 43.51 19.48
C ILE A 46 -17.10 43.13 20.73
N PRO A 47 -17.22 41.91 21.24
CA PRO A 47 -16.47 41.47 22.42
C PRO A 47 -14.95 41.51 22.17
N GLY A 48 -14.22 42.13 23.13
CA GLY A 48 -12.76 42.22 23.05
C GLY A 48 -12.17 42.93 24.26
N ALA A 49 -10.94 42.55 24.64
CA ALA A 49 -10.27 43.06 25.83
C ALA A 49 -9.78 44.50 25.65
N THR A 50 -9.36 44.88 24.46
CA THR A 50 -8.84 46.18 24.08
C THR A 50 -9.59 46.78 22.89
N ALA A 51 -9.41 48.05 22.59
CA ALA A 51 -9.98 48.65 21.39
C ALA A 51 -9.38 48.08 20.11
N GLU A 52 -8.10 47.74 20.15
CA GLU A 52 -7.38 47.12 19.03
C GLU A 52 -7.88 45.68 18.76
N ASP A 53 -8.01 44.86 19.82
CA ASP A 53 -8.61 43.50 19.72
C ASP A 53 -10.04 43.53 19.15
N ARG A 54 -10.84 44.52 19.58
CA ARG A 54 -12.20 44.69 19.03
C ARG A 54 -12.20 45.11 17.57
N LEU A 55 -11.26 45.96 17.15
CA LEU A 55 -11.14 46.40 15.76
C LEU A 55 -10.71 45.26 14.87
N GLU A 56 -9.71 44.45 15.27
CA GLU A 56 -9.25 43.29 14.54
C GLU A 56 -10.38 42.25 14.34
N LYS A 57 -11.12 41.94 15.41
CA LYS A 57 -12.28 41.06 15.32
C LYS A 57 -13.39 41.65 14.44
N ALA A 58 -13.62 42.98 14.51
CA ALA A 58 -14.59 43.64 13.63
C ALA A 58 -14.19 43.50 12.16
N GLN A 59 -12.91 43.68 11.83
CA GLN A 59 -12.41 43.52 10.47
C GLN A 59 -12.59 42.11 9.95
N THR A 60 -12.26 41.12 10.77
CA THR A 60 -12.44 39.69 10.41
C THR A 60 -13.91 39.36 10.15
N LEU A 61 -14.80 39.76 11.08
CA LEU A 61 -16.24 39.54 10.95
C LEU A 61 -16.84 40.31 9.78
N GLU A 62 -16.37 41.52 9.50
CA GLU A 62 -16.84 42.36 8.38
C GLU A 62 -16.51 41.68 7.03
N THR A 63 -15.31 41.10 6.90
CA THR A 63 -14.96 40.36 5.70
C THR A 63 -15.94 39.23 5.44
N ILE A 64 -16.22 38.40 6.47
CA ILE A 64 -17.18 37.30 6.37
C ILE A 64 -18.60 37.83 6.11
N ARG A 65 -18.99 38.94 6.75
CA ARG A 65 -20.30 39.56 6.55
C ARG A 65 -20.51 39.98 5.09
N LEU A 66 -19.48 40.57 4.47
CA LEU A 66 -19.52 40.98 3.08
C LEU A 66 -19.60 39.80 2.13
N ASP A 67 -18.88 38.70 2.43
CA ASP A 67 -18.94 37.47 1.65
C ASP A 67 -20.35 36.81 1.72
N LEU A 68 -21.05 36.95 2.86
CA LEU A 68 -22.40 36.42 3.01
C LEU A 68 -23.52 37.34 2.47
N LEU A 69 -23.22 38.62 2.19
CA LEU A 69 -24.20 39.60 1.77
C LEU A 69 -25.00 39.19 0.52
N PRO A 70 -24.40 38.67 -0.58
CA PRO A 70 -25.15 38.27 -1.76
C PRO A 70 -26.21 37.18 -1.47
N TYR A 71 -25.95 36.29 -0.54
CA TYR A 71 -26.89 35.23 -0.17
C TYR A 71 -28.08 35.79 0.62
N PHE A 72 -27.82 36.71 1.51
CA PHE A 72 -28.91 37.43 2.24
C PHE A 72 -29.80 38.22 1.28
N GLU A 73 -29.21 38.88 0.29
CA GLU A 73 -29.97 39.58 -0.76
C GLU A 73 -30.82 38.62 -1.58
N HIS A 74 -30.24 37.48 -1.98
CA HIS A 74 -30.97 36.48 -2.69
C HIS A 74 -32.13 35.88 -1.90
N MET A 75 -31.96 35.66 -0.59
CA MET A 75 -33.01 35.17 0.30
C MET A 75 -34.11 36.22 0.53
N SER A 76 -33.72 37.45 0.72
CA SER A 76 -34.67 38.58 0.91
C SER A 76 -35.53 38.79 -0.31
N ALA A 77 -34.97 38.70 -1.51
CA ALA A 77 -35.72 38.76 -2.77
C ALA A 77 -36.78 37.64 -2.91
N ARG A 78 -36.65 36.55 -2.13
CA ARG A 78 -37.58 35.42 -2.06
C ARG A 78 -38.48 35.44 -0.83
N GLY A 79 -38.51 36.56 -0.10
CA GLY A 79 -39.38 36.75 1.04
C GLY A 79 -38.85 36.19 2.37
N THR A 80 -37.60 35.74 2.44
CA THR A 80 -37.00 35.27 3.70
C THR A 80 -36.33 36.46 4.40
N SER A 81 -36.81 36.80 5.58
CA SER A 81 -36.23 37.88 6.38
C SER A 81 -34.82 37.51 6.86
N ARG A 82 -33.86 38.37 6.67
CA ARG A 82 -32.50 38.24 7.18
C ARG A 82 -32.47 37.99 8.70
N ALA A 83 -33.36 38.62 9.43
CA ALA A 83 -33.49 38.42 10.88
C ALA A 83 -33.92 36.99 11.27
N SER A 84 -34.59 36.27 10.40
CA SER A 84 -35.01 34.86 10.62
C SER A 84 -33.91 33.84 10.38
N VAL A 85 -32.77 34.22 9.76
CA VAL A 85 -31.67 33.30 9.48
C VAL A 85 -30.88 33.09 10.77
N ALA A 86 -30.90 31.89 11.28
CA ALA A 86 -30.14 31.49 12.47
C ALA A 86 -28.67 31.13 12.11
N HIS A 87 -28.42 30.56 10.94
CA HIS A 87 -27.09 30.30 10.42
C HIS A 87 -27.11 30.21 8.89
N LEU A 88 -25.99 30.59 8.26
CA LEU A 88 -25.80 30.51 6.81
C LEU A 88 -24.34 30.28 6.52
N TRP A 89 -24.08 29.37 5.55
CA TRP A 89 -22.75 29.18 5.00
C TRP A 89 -22.85 28.84 3.51
N SER A 90 -21.79 29.11 2.77
CA SER A 90 -21.69 28.74 1.37
C SER A 90 -20.60 27.69 1.14
N PHE A 91 -20.71 27.03 0.02
CA PHE A 91 -19.68 26.13 -0.46
C PHE A 91 -19.73 26.07 -1.99
N ASN A 92 -18.57 25.78 -2.58
CA ASN A 92 -18.45 25.55 -4.00
C ASN A 92 -18.35 24.08 -4.29
N ILE A 93 -19.07 23.58 -5.31
CA ILE A 93 -18.82 22.29 -5.89
C ILE A 93 -17.75 22.45 -6.95
N THR A 94 -16.57 21.89 -6.67
CA THR A 94 -15.49 21.89 -7.64
C THR A 94 -15.83 21.04 -8.87
N GLN A 95 -15.32 21.43 -10.03
CA GLN A 95 -15.30 20.60 -11.24
C GLN A 95 -13.95 19.91 -11.43
N ALA A 96 -13.01 20.16 -10.52
CA ALA A 96 -11.70 19.58 -10.64
C ALA A 96 -11.78 18.05 -10.60
N PRO A 97 -10.96 17.38 -11.40
CA PRO A 97 -10.79 15.94 -11.29
C PRO A 97 -10.13 15.60 -9.97
N GLU A 98 -10.69 14.63 -9.25
CA GLU A 98 -10.17 14.21 -7.96
C GLU A 98 -9.42 12.89 -8.10
N ILE A 99 -8.37 12.72 -7.30
CA ILE A 99 -7.71 11.43 -7.12
C ILE A 99 -8.61 10.57 -6.25
N LEU A 100 -9.05 9.43 -6.78
CA LEU A 100 -10.01 8.55 -6.12
C LEU A 100 -9.39 7.91 -4.87
N MET A 101 -9.97 8.22 -3.71
CA MET A 101 -9.65 7.67 -2.40
C MET A 101 -10.94 7.27 -1.68
N ASN A 102 -11.61 6.21 -2.17
CA ASN A 102 -12.87 5.73 -1.64
C ASN A 102 -12.80 4.23 -1.37
N LYS A 103 -12.56 3.86 -0.10
CA LYS A 103 -12.43 2.47 0.34
C LYS A 103 -13.72 1.66 0.10
N ALA A 104 -14.89 2.27 0.27
CA ALA A 104 -16.17 1.60 0.09
C ALA A 104 -16.44 1.22 -1.37
N LEU A 105 -15.91 1.98 -2.32
CA LEU A 105 -15.98 1.70 -3.75
C LEU A 105 -14.76 0.91 -4.27
N GLU A 106 -13.86 0.49 -3.40
CA GLU A 106 -12.58 -0.16 -3.76
C GLU A 106 -11.70 0.69 -4.69
N LYS A 107 -11.89 2.00 -4.65
CA LYS A 107 -11.15 2.98 -5.45
C LYS A 107 -10.16 3.71 -4.57
N MET A 108 -9.02 3.07 -4.34
CA MET A 108 -7.92 3.59 -3.54
C MET A 108 -6.62 3.57 -4.35
N PRO A 109 -5.72 4.51 -4.11
CA PRO A 109 -4.35 4.34 -4.59
C PRO A 109 -3.75 3.05 -4.04
N LEU A 110 -2.99 2.34 -4.87
CA LEU A 110 -2.27 1.12 -4.49
C LEU A 110 -0.80 1.25 -4.90
N PRO A 111 0.14 0.99 -3.98
CA PRO A 111 -0.04 0.78 -2.55
C PRO A 111 -0.41 2.06 -1.79
N SER A 112 -0.99 1.92 -0.60
CA SER A 112 -1.32 3.06 0.26
C SER A 112 -1.53 2.63 1.72
N ASP A 113 -0.99 3.40 2.67
CA ASP A 113 -1.17 3.17 4.11
C ASP A 113 -2.61 3.37 4.59
N PHE A 114 -3.51 3.92 3.77
CA PHE A 114 -4.97 3.86 4.01
C PHE A 114 -5.51 2.42 4.08
N LEU A 115 -4.77 1.46 3.52
CA LEU A 115 -5.06 0.03 3.54
C LEU A 115 -4.16 -0.73 4.54
N ARG A 116 -3.67 -0.05 5.58
CA ARG A 116 -2.99 -0.67 6.71
C ARG A 116 -3.79 -0.46 7.99
N ASN A 117 -3.72 -1.43 8.89
CA ASN A 117 -4.35 -1.35 10.19
C ASN A 117 -3.49 -0.46 11.12
N PRO A 118 -4.06 0.60 11.74
CA PRO A 118 -3.29 1.54 12.54
C PRO A 118 -2.74 0.93 13.85
N THR A 119 -3.31 -0.19 14.31
CA THR A 119 -2.89 -0.85 15.55
C THR A 119 -1.85 -1.93 15.29
N SER A 120 -2.10 -2.83 14.33
CA SER A 120 -1.19 -3.94 14.03
C SER A 120 -0.08 -3.56 13.04
N GLY A 121 -0.25 -2.50 12.26
CA GLY A 121 0.65 -2.10 11.17
C GLY A 121 0.58 -3.00 9.94
N LEU A 122 -0.23 -4.04 9.96
CA LEU A 122 -0.37 -4.98 8.85
C LEU A 122 -1.26 -4.41 7.74
N VAL A 123 -1.11 -4.94 6.54
CA VAL A 123 -2.01 -4.66 5.41
C VAL A 123 -3.43 -5.09 5.78
N GLU A 124 -4.43 -4.30 5.40
CA GLU A 124 -5.84 -4.54 5.70
C GLU A 124 -6.71 -4.17 4.50
N ILE A 125 -6.59 -4.97 3.44
CA ILE A 125 -7.47 -4.87 2.27
C ILE A 125 -8.81 -5.51 2.62
N PRO A 126 -9.94 -4.84 2.38
CA PRO A 126 -11.27 -5.39 2.66
C PRO A 126 -11.54 -6.68 1.91
N ILE A 127 -12.03 -7.70 2.62
CA ILE A 127 -12.47 -8.97 2.03
C ILE A 127 -13.98 -8.98 2.03
N ARG A 128 -14.59 -8.96 0.85
CA ARG A 128 -16.06 -8.93 0.72
C ARG A 128 -16.62 -10.34 0.70
N GLU A 129 -17.86 -10.47 1.14
CA GLU A 129 -18.58 -11.75 1.15
C GLU A 129 -18.83 -12.32 -0.25
N ASP A 130 -19.03 -11.44 -1.24
CA ASP A 130 -19.30 -11.80 -2.64
C ASP A 130 -18.05 -12.19 -3.46
N TYR A 131 -16.84 -12.13 -2.88
CA TYR A 131 -15.65 -12.64 -3.56
C TYR A 131 -15.63 -14.17 -3.61
N ASP A 132 -15.04 -14.74 -4.68
CA ASP A 132 -14.76 -16.17 -4.72
C ASP A 132 -13.71 -16.58 -3.67
N ASN A 133 -13.62 -17.87 -3.39
CA ASN A 133 -12.72 -18.39 -2.35
C ASN A 133 -11.26 -18.11 -2.65
N PHE A 134 -10.84 -18.21 -3.91
CA PHE A 134 -9.45 -17.95 -4.31
C PHE A 134 -9.05 -16.51 -4.00
N LYS A 135 -9.92 -15.55 -4.34
CA LYS A 135 -9.68 -14.12 -4.03
C LYS A 135 -9.66 -13.87 -2.53
N LYS A 136 -10.59 -14.48 -1.76
CA LYS A 136 -10.63 -14.37 -0.30
C LYS A 136 -9.36 -14.88 0.36
N GLU A 137 -8.89 -16.05 -0.03
CA GLU A 137 -7.67 -16.68 0.50
C GLU A 137 -6.42 -15.85 0.19
N ASN A 138 -6.30 -15.36 -1.04
CA ASN A 138 -5.18 -14.50 -1.44
C ASN A 138 -5.17 -13.17 -0.66
N LEU A 139 -6.32 -12.51 -0.52
CA LEU A 139 -6.41 -11.27 0.26
C LEU A 139 -6.13 -11.51 1.75
N ALA A 140 -6.61 -12.63 2.31
CA ALA A 140 -6.29 -13.01 3.68
C ALA A 140 -4.80 -13.25 3.89
N ALA A 141 -4.10 -13.81 2.90
CA ALA A 141 -2.65 -13.98 2.94
C ALA A 141 -1.92 -12.61 2.83
N ILE A 142 -2.36 -11.74 1.92
CA ILE A 142 -1.79 -10.39 1.77
C ILE A 142 -1.97 -9.57 3.05
N ASN A 143 -3.09 -9.70 3.74
CA ASN A 143 -3.39 -8.99 4.97
C ASN A 143 -2.52 -9.43 6.18
N GLN A 144 -1.62 -10.38 6.00
CA GLN A 144 -0.64 -10.77 7.02
C GLN A 144 0.72 -10.10 6.82
N PHE A 145 0.91 -9.33 5.74
CA PHE A 145 2.16 -8.63 5.50
C PHE A 145 2.23 -7.30 6.25
N ASP A 146 3.44 -6.91 6.65
CA ASP A 146 3.73 -5.66 7.34
C ASP A 146 3.87 -4.46 6.38
N GLY A 147 3.72 -4.69 5.09
CA GLY A 147 3.83 -3.70 4.02
C GLY A 147 3.46 -4.27 2.65
N PHE A 148 3.67 -3.47 1.63
CA PHE A 148 3.34 -3.80 0.25
C PHE A 148 4.52 -4.39 -0.51
N GLY A 149 4.24 -5.07 -1.63
CA GLY A 149 5.26 -5.69 -2.47
C GLY A 149 6.24 -4.69 -3.09
N LEU A 150 7.50 -5.09 -3.22
CA LEU A 150 8.58 -4.21 -3.67
C LEU A 150 8.58 -3.98 -5.19
N SER A 151 8.11 -4.95 -5.97
CA SER A 151 8.17 -4.95 -7.45
C SER A 151 6.80 -4.74 -8.09
N SER A 152 5.78 -4.47 -7.30
CA SER A 152 4.43 -4.20 -7.80
C SER A 152 4.37 -2.84 -8.49
N ASP A 153 3.57 -2.75 -9.55
CA ASP A 153 3.21 -1.45 -10.11
C ASP A 153 2.38 -0.65 -9.08
N LEU A 154 2.58 0.66 -9.07
CA LEU A 154 1.79 1.57 -8.27
C LEU A 154 0.65 2.13 -9.14
N TYR A 155 -0.52 2.33 -8.54
CA TYR A 155 -1.72 2.71 -9.28
C TYR A 155 -2.53 3.77 -8.56
N PHE A 156 -3.10 4.69 -9.31
CA PHE A 156 -4.16 5.56 -8.84
C PHE A 156 -5.10 5.95 -9.99
N GLU A 157 -6.31 6.37 -9.65
CA GLU A 157 -7.35 6.69 -10.62
C GLU A 157 -7.91 8.09 -10.35
N LEU A 158 -8.29 8.80 -11.42
CA LEU A 158 -8.98 10.08 -11.34
C LEU A 158 -10.50 9.90 -11.59
N THR A 159 -11.27 10.88 -11.14
CA THR A 159 -12.72 10.93 -11.42
C THR A 159 -13.04 11.20 -12.90
N SER A 160 -12.09 11.76 -13.68
CA SER A 160 -12.23 12.07 -15.11
C SER A 160 -11.02 11.64 -15.93
N PRO A 161 -11.13 11.57 -17.27
CA PRO A 161 -10.02 11.21 -18.15
C PRO A 161 -8.83 12.16 -18.04
N ILE A 162 -7.64 11.61 -18.21
CA ILE A 162 -6.34 12.27 -18.00
C ILE A 162 -5.88 12.96 -19.30
N ALA A 163 -5.31 14.14 -19.15
CA ALA A 163 -4.51 14.78 -20.20
C ALA A 163 -3.10 14.14 -20.21
N VAL A 164 -2.91 13.11 -21.04
CA VAL A 164 -1.68 12.27 -21.03
C VAL A 164 -0.40 13.10 -21.21
N GLN A 165 -0.45 14.23 -21.94
CA GLN A 165 0.68 15.14 -22.11
C GLN A 165 1.13 15.82 -20.80
N THR A 166 0.31 15.80 -19.76
CA THR A 166 0.66 16.34 -18.43
C THR A 166 1.28 15.28 -17.49
N LEU A 167 1.40 14.03 -17.94
CA LEU A 167 2.05 12.96 -17.20
C LEU A 167 3.56 13.01 -17.37
N ASN A 168 4.25 13.53 -16.38
CA ASN A 168 5.71 13.64 -16.34
C ASN A 168 6.21 13.75 -14.88
N SER A 169 7.53 13.89 -14.71
CA SER A 169 8.17 14.04 -13.40
C SER A 169 7.79 15.29 -12.62
N ASP A 170 7.16 16.30 -13.26
CA ASP A 170 6.66 17.48 -12.54
C ASP A 170 5.27 17.24 -11.97
N SER A 171 4.49 16.35 -12.59
CA SER A 171 3.10 16.07 -12.18
C SER A 171 2.97 14.89 -11.20
N VAL A 172 3.87 13.90 -11.28
CA VAL A 172 3.86 12.72 -10.39
C VAL A 172 5.27 12.44 -9.92
N LYS A 173 5.44 12.32 -8.61
CA LYS A 173 6.74 12.08 -7.97
C LYS A 173 6.62 10.97 -6.94
N LEU A 174 7.70 10.20 -6.80
CA LEU A 174 7.84 9.17 -5.79
C LEU A 174 9.08 9.45 -4.95
N PHE A 175 8.96 9.39 -3.65
CA PHE A 175 10.06 9.57 -2.71
C PHE A 175 10.20 8.34 -1.82
N ALA A 176 11.44 8.02 -1.42
CA ALA A 176 11.73 7.05 -0.36
C ALA A 176 12.32 7.77 0.86
N GLU A 177 11.92 7.36 2.04
CA GLU A 177 12.55 7.81 3.28
C GLU A 177 13.80 6.98 3.56
N LYS A 178 14.94 7.65 3.72
CA LYS A 178 16.22 7.03 4.06
C LYS A 178 16.37 6.88 5.58
N ALA A 179 17.34 6.07 6.00
CA ALA A 179 17.59 5.78 7.41
C ALA A 179 17.90 7.03 8.26
N ASP A 180 18.39 8.10 7.65
CA ASP A 180 18.61 9.39 8.29
C ASP A 180 17.37 10.30 8.32
N GLY A 181 16.22 9.80 7.82
CA GLY A 181 14.96 10.52 7.73
C GLY A 181 14.90 11.54 6.58
N THR A 182 15.89 11.56 5.68
CA THR A 182 15.81 12.35 4.44
C THR A 182 14.93 11.68 3.41
N LEU A 183 14.39 12.49 2.48
CA LEU A 183 13.56 12.00 1.37
C LEU A 183 14.34 12.10 0.07
N GLU A 184 14.53 10.95 -0.58
CA GLU A 184 15.17 10.84 -1.89
C GLU A 184 14.10 10.59 -2.96
N GLU A 185 14.17 11.34 -4.07
CA GLU A 185 13.28 11.16 -5.20
C GLU A 185 13.70 9.92 -5.99
N ILE A 186 12.73 9.03 -6.25
CA ILE A 186 12.93 7.82 -7.05
C ILE A 186 12.52 8.10 -8.47
N ALA A 187 13.40 7.77 -9.42
CA ALA A 187 13.07 7.83 -10.85
C ALA A 187 11.97 6.81 -11.19
N ILE A 188 10.94 7.29 -11.86
CA ILE A 188 9.73 6.51 -12.19
C ILE A 188 9.39 6.60 -13.68
N ASP A 189 8.79 5.54 -14.19
CA ASP A 189 8.07 5.48 -15.46
C ASP A 189 6.57 5.62 -15.18
N ILE A 190 5.91 6.55 -15.89
CA ILE A 190 4.50 6.89 -15.66
C ILE A 190 3.73 6.57 -16.92
N GLN A 191 2.69 5.76 -16.81
CA GLN A 191 1.93 5.28 -17.95
C GLN A 191 0.43 5.52 -17.77
N SER A 192 -0.22 5.96 -18.82
CA SER A 192 -1.67 5.99 -19.02
C SER A 192 -1.98 6.07 -20.50
N ARG A 193 -3.24 5.94 -20.87
CA ARG A 193 -3.71 6.06 -22.25
C ARG A 193 -4.72 7.19 -22.37
N THR A 194 -4.80 7.77 -23.56
CA THR A 194 -5.81 8.79 -23.87
C THR A 194 -7.22 8.26 -23.61
N GLY A 195 -8.01 9.03 -22.86
CA GLY A 195 -9.37 8.66 -22.47
C GLY A 195 -9.47 7.78 -21.23
N GLU A 196 -8.35 7.29 -20.70
CA GLU A 196 -8.35 6.55 -19.43
C GLU A 196 -8.28 7.50 -18.22
N LYS A 197 -8.72 6.96 -17.09
CA LYS A 197 -8.70 7.64 -15.78
C LYS A 197 -7.63 7.07 -14.87
N PHE A 198 -6.94 6.05 -15.32
CA PHE A 198 -6.05 5.20 -14.55
C PHE A 198 -4.60 5.53 -14.88
N ILE A 199 -3.80 5.72 -13.84
CA ILE A 199 -2.37 5.99 -13.94
C ILE A 199 -1.62 4.85 -13.29
N LYS A 200 -0.63 4.35 -14.00
CA LYS A 200 0.31 3.34 -13.57
C LYS A 200 1.68 3.98 -13.40
N VAL A 201 2.33 3.71 -12.28
CA VAL A 201 3.67 4.20 -11.97
C VAL A 201 4.57 3.02 -11.62
N ARG A 202 5.78 3.01 -12.15
CA ARG A 202 6.78 1.98 -11.89
C ARG A 202 8.14 2.61 -11.59
N PRO A 203 8.84 2.18 -10.53
CA PRO A 203 10.25 2.56 -10.34
C PRO A 203 11.10 2.09 -11.51
N THR A 204 11.96 2.97 -12.05
CA THR A 204 12.86 2.60 -13.18
C THR A 204 13.91 1.57 -12.77
N SER A 205 14.23 1.46 -11.48
CA SER A 205 15.05 0.38 -10.92
C SER A 205 14.38 -0.99 -10.95
N GLY A 206 13.06 -1.05 -11.22
CA GLY A 206 12.25 -2.26 -11.21
C GLY A 206 11.82 -2.73 -9.81
N MET A 207 12.44 -2.24 -8.75
CA MET A 207 12.14 -2.65 -7.38
C MET A 207 12.36 -1.48 -6.39
N LEU A 208 11.52 -1.41 -5.37
CA LEU A 208 11.64 -0.50 -4.23
C LEU A 208 12.53 -1.11 -3.12
N ASP A 209 13.06 -0.27 -2.24
CA ASP A 209 13.77 -0.73 -1.06
C ASP A 209 12.80 -1.43 -0.08
N PRO A 210 13.20 -2.54 0.58
CA PRO A 210 12.37 -3.21 1.58
C PRO A 210 12.30 -2.43 2.89
N ASP A 211 11.28 -2.69 3.70
CA ASP A 211 11.04 -2.07 5.02
C ASP A 211 11.16 -0.54 5.02
N THR A 212 10.71 0.10 3.93
CA THR A 212 10.93 1.52 3.67
C THR A 212 9.60 2.23 3.47
N PHE A 213 9.45 3.41 4.10
CA PHE A 213 8.35 4.30 3.78
C PHE A 213 8.61 5.02 2.46
N HIS A 214 7.61 5.01 1.62
CA HIS A 214 7.57 5.72 0.36
C HIS A 214 6.43 6.73 0.37
N MET A 215 6.59 7.82 -0.35
CA MET A 215 5.54 8.82 -0.52
C MET A 215 5.31 9.12 -2.00
N MET A 216 4.08 8.91 -2.45
CA MET A 216 3.60 9.39 -3.73
C MET A 216 3.11 10.82 -3.58
N VAL A 217 3.51 11.68 -4.50
CA VAL A 217 3.07 13.07 -4.61
C VAL A 217 2.51 13.31 -6.00
N VAL A 218 1.32 13.85 -6.06
CA VAL A 218 0.70 14.33 -7.30
C VAL A 218 0.55 15.83 -7.19
N THR A 219 1.01 16.53 -8.20
CA THR A 219 0.97 17.99 -8.23
C THR A 219 -0.19 18.51 -9.10
N THR A 220 -0.49 19.80 -8.99
CA THR A 220 -1.46 20.49 -9.82
C THR A 220 -1.05 20.61 -11.29
N ALA A 221 0.20 20.21 -11.63
CA ALA A 221 0.64 20.07 -13.01
C ALA A 221 -0.08 18.92 -13.75
N LEU A 222 -0.58 17.91 -13.01
CA LEU A 222 -1.47 16.88 -13.58
C LEU A 222 -2.84 17.48 -13.86
N GLN A 223 -3.34 17.29 -15.07
CA GLN A 223 -4.62 17.84 -15.53
C GLN A 223 -5.50 16.73 -16.14
N ASN A 224 -6.80 16.98 -16.14
CA ASN A 224 -7.72 16.18 -16.93
C ASN A 224 -7.73 16.60 -18.41
N SER A 225 -8.51 15.89 -19.23
CA SER A 225 -8.65 16.20 -20.66
C SER A 225 -9.19 17.60 -20.97
N ASP A 226 -9.83 18.25 -20.00
CA ASP A 226 -10.37 19.60 -20.12
C ASP A 226 -9.37 20.68 -19.68
N GLY A 227 -8.14 20.29 -19.31
CA GLY A 227 -7.10 21.20 -18.85
C GLY A 227 -7.26 21.67 -17.40
N ILE A 228 -8.11 21.01 -16.62
CA ILE A 228 -8.37 21.35 -15.22
C ILE A 228 -7.40 20.55 -14.34
N ALA A 229 -6.70 21.25 -13.44
CA ALA A 229 -5.78 20.63 -12.49
C ALA A 229 -6.49 19.66 -11.54
N VAL A 230 -5.81 18.59 -11.17
CA VAL A 230 -6.33 17.60 -10.21
C VAL A 230 -6.32 18.15 -8.78
N GLU A 231 -7.25 17.63 -7.98
CA GLU A 231 -7.36 17.91 -6.54
C GLU A 231 -7.41 16.60 -5.72
N ALA A 232 -7.19 16.69 -4.42
CA ALA A 232 -7.38 15.57 -3.52
C ALA A 232 -8.85 15.42 -3.15
N MET A 233 -9.33 14.19 -3.03
CA MET A 233 -10.52 13.88 -2.24
C MET A 233 -10.26 14.13 -0.74
N LEU A 234 -11.33 14.23 0.06
CA LEU A 234 -11.24 14.52 1.50
C LEU A 234 -10.21 13.65 2.25
N PRO A 235 -10.11 12.31 2.08
CA PRO A 235 -9.06 11.53 2.75
C PRO A 235 -7.65 12.00 2.40
N GLY A 236 -7.38 12.32 1.13
CA GLY A 236 -6.10 12.85 0.67
C GLY A 236 -5.80 14.25 1.24
N MET A 237 -6.81 15.12 1.34
CA MET A 237 -6.66 16.43 2.00
C MET A 237 -6.29 16.26 3.48
N LEU A 238 -7.00 15.38 4.20
CA LEU A 238 -6.76 15.11 5.62
C LEU A 238 -5.40 14.47 5.88
N ALA A 239 -4.86 13.68 4.93
CA ALA A 239 -3.51 13.16 5.03
C ALA A 239 -2.41 14.24 4.99
N MET A 240 -2.70 15.41 4.45
CA MET A 240 -1.74 16.51 4.30
C MET A 240 -1.84 17.59 5.37
N VAL A 241 -2.88 17.57 6.23
CA VAL A 241 -3.04 18.58 7.28
C VAL A 241 -1.97 18.48 8.36
N VAL A 242 -1.58 19.63 8.91
CA VAL A 242 -0.51 19.69 9.93
C VAL A 242 -1.01 19.16 11.29
N ASN A 243 -2.24 19.53 11.67
CA ASN A 243 -2.79 19.16 12.96
C ASN A 243 -3.16 17.68 13.03
N PRO A 244 -2.90 17.00 14.17
CA PRO A 244 -3.31 15.62 14.36
C PRO A 244 -4.83 15.43 14.23
N LEU A 245 -5.24 14.32 13.65
CA LEU A 245 -6.65 13.92 13.53
C LEU A 245 -7.13 13.12 14.75
N VAL A 246 -6.19 12.70 15.60
CA VAL A 246 -6.46 11.96 16.85
C VAL A 246 -5.75 12.65 18.01
N GLU A 247 -6.49 12.93 19.08
CA GLU A 247 -5.98 13.45 20.35
C GLU A 247 -6.54 12.57 21.47
N ASP A 248 -5.69 12.13 22.38
CA ASP A 248 -6.07 11.25 23.51
C ASP A 248 -6.90 10.02 23.10
N GLY A 249 -6.57 9.43 21.94
CA GLY A 249 -7.25 8.26 21.39
C GLY A 249 -8.65 8.54 20.81
N ARG A 250 -9.01 9.79 20.62
CA ARG A 250 -10.29 10.21 20.04
C ARG A 250 -10.09 11.09 18.81
N SER A 251 -11.08 11.03 17.93
CA SER A 251 -11.10 11.92 16.77
C SER A 251 -11.13 13.39 17.22
N SER A 252 -10.22 14.20 16.67
CA SER A 252 -10.24 15.67 16.82
C SER A 252 -11.30 16.36 15.96
N MET A 253 -11.97 15.59 15.07
CA MET A 253 -13.00 16.08 14.16
C MET A 253 -14.35 15.43 14.47
N ALA A 254 -15.35 16.21 14.78
CA ALA A 254 -16.69 15.69 15.10
C ALA A 254 -17.36 14.92 13.94
N ALA A 255 -16.91 15.15 12.70
CA ALA A 255 -17.44 14.48 11.51
C ALA A 255 -16.80 13.11 11.23
N LEU A 256 -15.75 12.71 11.98
CA LEU A 256 -15.05 11.44 11.83
C LEU A 256 -15.23 10.59 13.09
N ASP A 257 -15.59 9.33 12.92
CA ASP A 257 -15.51 8.35 14.00
C ASP A 257 -14.04 8.03 14.35
N ASN A 258 -13.82 7.46 15.53
CA ASN A 258 -12.46 7.22 16.04
C ASN A 258 -11.65 6.25 15.17
N ASP A 259 -12.28 5.22 14.57
CA ASP A 259 -11.58 4.26 13.70
C ASP A 259 -11.15 4.92 12.39
N SER A 260 -12.06 5.66 11.77
CA SER A 260 -11.75 6.44 10.56
C SER A 260 -10.66 7.49 10.82
N ALA A 261 -10.72 8.18 11.96
CA ALA A 261 -9.69 9.14 12.35
C ALA A 261 -8.33 8.48 12.56
N ALA A 262 -8.28 7.32 13.24
CA ALA A 262 -7.04 6.59 13.48
C ALA A 262 -6.39 6.09 12.16
N ARG A 263 -7.18 5.64 11.21
CA ARG A 263 -6.70 5.21 9.88
C ARG A 263 -6.13 6.39 9.08
N LEU A 264 -6.82 7.51 9.10
CA LEU A 264 -6.35 8.74 8.44
C LEU A 264 -5.10 9.29 9.14
N GLU A 265 -5.03 9.23 10.46
CA GLU A 265 -3.88 9.65 11.24
C GLU A 265 -2.63 8.82 10.93
N LEU A 266 -2.76 7.50 10.69
CA LEU A 266 -1.63 6.67 10.25
C LEU A 266 -0.98 7.24 8.99
N VAL A 267 -1.77 7.62 7.99
CA VAL A 267 -1.26 8.21 6.75
C VAL A 267 -0.74 9.63 6.99
N ARG A 268 -1.52 10.45 7.72
CA ARG A 268 -1.17 11.85 8.02
C ARG A 268 0.16 11.96 8.76
N SER A 269 0.36 11.10 9.78
CA SER A 269 1.56 11.16 10.63
C SER A 269 2.87 10.93 9.88
N HIS A 270 2.84 10.33 8.70
CA HIS A 270 3.96 10.17 7.80
C HIS A 270 3.93 11.20 6.65
N THR A 271 2.75 11.43 6.05
CA THR A 271 2.63 12.30 4.87
C THR A 271 2.92 13.78 5.20
N ALA A 272 2.27 14.33 6.22
CA ALA A 272 2.40 15.75 6.52
C ALA A 272 3.83 16.17 6.94
N PRO A 273 4.54 15.45 7.83
CA PRO A 273 5.93 15.76 8.14
C PRO A 273 6.88 15.60 6.94
N SER A 274 6.64 14.59 6.09
CA SER A 274 7.44 14.37 4.88
C SER A 274 7.26 15.49 3.87
N LEU A 275 6.04 15.96 3.65
CA LEU A 275 5.77 17.15 2.83
C LEU A 275 6.45 18.38 3.39
N ALA A 276 6.38 18.61 4.71
CA ALA A 276 7.06 19.74 5.35
C ALA A 276 8.56 19.74 5.09
N LYS A 277 9.23 18.59 5.17
CA LYS A 277 10.65 18.43 4.83
C LYS A 277 10.92 18.80 3.35
N LEU A 278 10.05 18.35 2.42
CA LEU A 278 10.21 18.63 1.00
C LEU A 278 9.99 20.11 0.67
N TYR A 279 9.07 20.77 1.35
CA TYR A 279 8.87 22.23 1.23
C TYR A 279 10.07 23.01 1.75
N GLN A 280 10.59 22.67 2.94
CA GLN A 280 11.76 23.31 3.55
C GLN A 280 13.02 23.17 2.69
N ASN A 281 13.18 22.04 2.01
CA ASN A 281 14.33 21.76 1.15
C ASN A 281 14.14 22.27 -0.30
N GLY A 282 13.04 22.95 -0.61
CA GLY A 282 12.74 23.48 -1.93
C GLY A 282 12.50 22.44 -3.02
N LYS A 283 12.26 21.17 -2.64
CA LYS A 283 11.94 20.09 -3.61
C LYS A 283 10.51 20.15 -4.10
N LEU A 284 9.61 20.72 -3.30
CA LEU A 284 8.21 20.96 -3.63
C LEU A 284 7.78 22.36 -3.17
N GLU A 285 6.81 22.93 -3.86
CA GLU A 285 6.10 24.13 -3.45
C GLU A 285 4.72 23.72 -2.91
N SER A 286 4.35 24.21 -1.73
CA SER A 286 3.12 23.78 -1.04
C SER A 286 1.85 24.04 -1.87
N GLY A 287 1.79 25.14 -2.61
CA GLY A 287 0.67 25.49 -3.49
C GLY A 287 0.52 24.59 -4.72
N ASN A 288 1.53 23.79 -5.04
CA ASN A 288 1.56 22.93 -6.23
C ASN A 288 1.24 21.46 -5.90
N VAL A 289 1.10 21.07 -4.63
CA VAL A 289 0.75 19.71 -4.27
C VAL A 289 -0.76 19.55 -4.29
N ALA A 290 -1.25 18.72 -5.20
CA ALA A 290 -2.66 18.37 -5.29
C ALA A 290 -3.02 17.28 -4.28
N SER A 291 -2.22 16.22 -4.18
CA SER A 291 -2.43 15.13 -3.22
C SER A 291 -1.12 14.42 -2.92
N ALA A 292 -1.04 13.86 -1.72
CA ALA A 292 0.06 12.98 -1.34
C ALA A 292 -0.43 11.87 -0.39
N TRP A 293 0.23 10.72 -0.45
CA TRP A 293 -0.01 9.61 0.48
C TRP A 293 1.25 8.77 0.64
N THR A 294 1.36 8.09 1.76
CA THR A 294 2.45 7.18 2.04
C THR A 294 2.04 5.73 1.89
N PHE A 295 3.03 4.88 1.73
CA PHE A 295 2.94 3.44 1.87
C PHE A 295 4.28 2.88 2.34
N LYS A 296 4.22 1.79 3.09
CA LYS A 296 5.39 1.04 3.54
C LYS A 296 5.57 -0.21 2.68
N THR A 297 6.80 -0.48 2.22
CA THR A 297 7.14 -1.76 1.61
C THR A 297 7.39 -2.81 2.67
N MET A 298 7.08 -4.08 2.36
CA MET A 298 7.26 -5.18 3.30
C MET A 298 8.74 -5.46 3.59
N GLU A 299 9.01 -5.95 4.80
CA GLU A 299 10.30 -6.55 5.14
C GLU A 299 10.42 -7.94 4.51
N ILE A 300 11.50 -8.17 3.75
CA ILE A 300 11.75 -9.46 3.08
C ILE A 300 13.08 -10.11 3.48
N LYS A 301 13.95 -9.38 4.18
CA LYS A 301 15.31 -9.85 4.46
C LYS A 301 15.37 -10.69 5.72
N GLU A 302 14.55 -10.39 6.71
CA GLU A 302 14.65 -11.00 8.04
C GLU A 302 14.50 -12.52 8.00
N GLN A 303 13.49 -13.03 7.30
CA GLN A 303 13.29 -14.48 7.17
C GLN A 303 14.44 -15.14 6.40
N MET A 304 14.94 -14.51 5.36
CA MET A 304 16.09 -15.04 4.60
C MET A 304 17.37 -15.01 5.43
N LEU A 305 17.61 -13.95 6.20
CA LEU A 305 18.76 -13.85 7.10
C LEU A 305 18.68 -14.89 8.20
N ARG A 306 17.52 -15.09 8.82
CA ARG A 306 17.29 -16.16 9.80
C ARG A 306 17.56 -17.54 9.19
N SER A 307 17.05 -17.81 8.00
CA SER A 307 17.28 -19.08 7.29
C SER A 307 18.76 -19.30 6.98
N ARG A 308 19.47 -18.26 6.53
CA ARG A 308 20.93 -18.29 6.30
C ARG A 308 21.68 -18.56 7.60
N ASP A 309 21.37 -17.82 8.65
CA ASP A 309 22.04 -17.94 9.94
C ASP A 309 21.77 -19.33 10.56
N LEU A 310 20.57 -19.86 10.38
CA LEU A 310 20.25 -21.24 10.73
C LEU A 310 21.12 -22.21 9.94
N ALA A 311 21.15 -22.09 8.62
CA ALA A 311 21.93 -22.99 7.75
C ALA A 311 23.45 -22.94 8.05
N THR A 312 23.99 -21.78 8.43
CA THR A 312 25.41 -21.62 8.77
C THR A 312 25.77 -22.06 10.17
N ASN A 313 24.83 -21.99 11.12
CA ASN A 313 25.06 -22.35 12.53
C ASN A 313 24.55 -23.76 12.91
N LEU A 314 23.87 -24.42 11.98
CA LEU A 314 23.42 -25.81 12.18
C LEU A 314 24.63 -26.74 12.32
N ASN A 315 24.86 -27.21 13.54
CA ASN A 315 25.81 -28.26 13.82
C ASN A 315 25.13 -29.62 13.60
N THR A 316 24.66 -29.87 12.38
CA THR A 316 24.11 -31.17 11.98
C THR A 316 25.24 -31.96 11.32
N ASP A 317 25.35 -33.25 11.67
CA ASP A 317 26.19 -34.16 10.93
C ASP A 317 25.57 -34.32 9.52
N PRO A 318 26.18 -33.78 8.48
CA PRO A 318 25.60 -33.78 7.13
C PRO A 318 25.79 -35.16 6.44
N ASN A 319 26.18 -36.21 7.17
CA ASN A 319 26.44 -37.53 6.56
C ASN A 319 25.17 -38.01 5.84
N PRO A 320 25.12 -37.89 4.50
CA PRO A 320 24.00 -38.41 3.75
C PRO A 320 23.97 -39.91 3.83
N ILE A 321 22.80 -40.50 4.02
CA ILE A 321 22.61 -41.93 3.90
C ILE A 321 22.46 -42.22 2.41
N VAL A 322 23.47 -42.86 1.82
CA VAL A 322 23.39 -43.37 0.45
C VAL A 322 22.57 -44.66 0.47
N GLU A 323 21.46 -44.64 -0.22
CA GLU A 323 20.56 -45.80 -0.29
C GLU A 323 20.82 -46.64 -1.57
N HIS A 324 21.09 -45.97 -2.65
CA HIS A 324 21.37 -46.60 -3.95
C HIS A 324 22.53 -45.90 -4.66
N ASP A 325 23.48 -46.71 -5.11
CA ASP A 325 24.54 -46.28 -6.03
C ASP A 325 24.30 -47.03 -7.34
N LYS A 326 23.65 -46.32 -8.28
CA LYS A 326 23.11 -46.91 -9.51
C LYS A 326 24.05 -46.69 -10.69
N THR A 327 24.08 -47.68 -11.59
CA THR A 327 24.67 -47.43 -12.90
C THR A 327 23.80 -46.49 -13.73
N VAL A 328 24.41 -45.86 -14.72
CA VAL A 328 23.66 -45.01 -15.67
C VAL A 328 22.57 -45.82 -16.39
N PHE A 329 22.83 -47.12 -16.66
CA PHE A 329 21.87 -47.98 -17.31
C PHE A 329 20.61 -48.23 -16.46
N ASP A 330 20.78 -48.50 -15.18
CA ASP A 330 19.65 -48.65 -14.24
C ASP A 330 18.79 -47.38 -14.16
N THR A 331 19.45 -46.22 -14.14
CA THR A 331 18.77 -44.92 -14.10
C THR A 331 17.96 -44.66 -15.37
N ILE A 332 18.48 -44.97 -16.55
CA ILE A 332 17.75 -44.79 -17.82
C ILE A 332 16.51 -45.68 -17.89
N LEU A 333 16.56 -46.87 -17.29
CA LEU A 333 15.42 -47.80 -17.27
C LEU A 333 14.31 -47.32 -16.31
N GLU A 334 14.67 -46.63 -15.23
CA GLU A 334 13.70 -46.10 -14.26
C GLU A 334 13.03 -44.79 -14.70
N PHE A 335 13.70 -44.03 -15.55
CA PHE A 335 13.21 -42.72 -16.00
C PHE A 335 12.59 -42.83 -17.40
N PRO A 336 11.27 -42.77 -17.54
CA PRO A 336 10.54 -43.07 -18.79
C PRO A 336 10.80 -42.07 -19.93
N ILE A 337 11.57 -41.01 -19.69
CA ILE A 337 11.94 -40.03 -20.71
C ILE A 337 13.18 -40.54 -21.46
N GLY A 338 12.98 -41.32 -22.49
CA GLY A 338 14.02 -41.87 -23.37
C GLY A 338 14.84 -40.86 -24.17
N ALA A 339 15.03 -39.66 -23.64
CA ALA A 339 15.72 -38.55 -24.27
C ALA A 339 16.83 -37.96 -23.39
N VAL A 340 17.16 -38.55 -22.25
CA VAL A 340 18.19 -38.00 -21.37
C VAL A 340 19.55 -38.63 -21.75
N SER A 341 20.47 -37.78 -22.23
CA SER A 341 21.86 -38.18 -22.39
C SER A 341 22.54 -38.28 -21.03
N MET A 342 23.28 -39.37 -20.81
CA MET A 342 24.12 -39.58 -19.63
C MET A 342 25.51 -40.11 -20.01
N PHE A 343 25.96 -39.75 -21.18
CA PHE A 343 27.21 -40.27 -21.74
C PHE A 343 28.44 -39.92 -20.89
N ASN A 344 28.47 -38.75 -20.30
CA ASN A 344 29.57 -38.25 -19.46
C ASN A 344 29.36 -38.55 -17.97
N VAL A 345 28.21 -39.12 -17.57
CA VAL A 345 27.91 -39.51 -16.19
C VAL A 345 28.47 -40.89 -15.89
N GLU A 346 29.19 -41.01 -14.77
CA GLU A 346 29.75 -42.31 -14.29
C GLU A 346 28.70 -43.12 -13.52
N ARG A 347 28.03 -42.47 -12.59
CA ARG A 347 27.04 -43.11 -11.73
C ARG A 347 26.04 -42.09 -11.15
N VAL A 348 24.95 -42.62 -10.65
CA VAL A 348 23.88 -41.85 -9.99
C VAL A 348 23.72 -42.34 -8.54
N ILE A 349 23.68 -41.45 -7.63
CA ILE A 349 23.51 -41.70 -6.19
C ILE A 349 22.15 -41.18 -5.76
N ASP A 350 21.29 -42.05 -5.25
CA ASP A 350 20.09 -41.71 -4.52
C ASP A 350 20.33 -41.92 -3.04
N GLY A 351 19.81 -41.01 -2.24
CA GLY A 351 19.95 -41.09 -0.79
C GLY A 351 19.07 -40.09 -0.04
N THR A 352 19.30 -40.04 1.25
CA THR A 352 18.59 -39.16 2.16
C THR A 352 19.57 -38.32 2.95
N ILE A 353 19.25 -37.01 3.09
CA ILE A 353 19.98 -36.07 3.91
C ILE A 353 19.02 -35.45 4.94
N MET A 354 19.47 -35.34 6.18
CA MET A 354 18.68 -34.63 7.21
C MET A 354 18.79 -33.12 7.00
N MET A 355 17.68 -32.47 6.71
CA MET A 355 17.62 -31.03 6.45
C MET A 355 16.69 -30.33 7.43
N PRO A 356 16.97 -29.06 7.77
CA PRO A 356 16.05 -28.28 8.59
C PRO A 356 14.77 -28.00 7.80
N ASN A 357 13.64 -28.30 8.43
CA ASN A 357 12.33 -27.88 7.96
C ASN A 357 11.87 -26.68 8.76
N LEU A 358 11.67 -25.57 8.09
CA LEU A 358 11.23 -24.29 8.66
C LEU A 358 9.70 -24.12 8.64
N LEU A 359 8.99 -25.11 8.09
CA LEU A 359 7.54 -25.06 7.94
C LEU A 359 6.85 -25.86 9.04
N ASP A 360 5.89 -25.24 9.69
CA ASP A 360 4.95 -25.96 10.57
C ASP A 360 4.11 -26.94 9.76
N HIS A 361 4.09 -28.20 10.16
CA HIS A 361 3.39 -29.27 9.43
C HIS A 361 1.88 -29.11 9.38
N THR A 362 1.29 -28.37 10.34
CA THR A 362 -0.15 -28.16 10.45
C THR A 362 -0.60 -26.93 9.66
N THR A 363 0.08 -25.80 9.89
CA THR A 363 -0.28 -24.52 9.29
C THR A 363 0.37 -24.30 7.93
N ARG A 364 1.45 -25.04 7.62
CA ARG A 364 2.27 -24.92 6.40
C ARG A 364 2.91 -23.55 6.22
N LYS A 365 3.02 -22.81 7.29
CA LYS A 365 3.71 -21.52 7.35
C LYS A 365 5.05 -21.69 8.04
N ASN A 366 5.95 -20.73 7.80
CA ASN A 366 7.17 -20.67 8.60
C ASN A 366 6.80 -20.50 10.07
N TYR A 367 7.53 -21.16 10.94
CA TYR A 367 7.38 -20.95 12.38
C TYR A 367 7.67 -19.50 12.73
N GLU A 368 6.72 -18.84 13.39
CA GLU A 368 6.84 -17.42 13.79
C GLU A 368 7.95 -17.18 14.80
N ASP A 369 8.18 -18.18 15.67
CA ASP A 369 9.22 -18.16 16.71
C ASP A 369 10.62 -18.54 16.19
N GLY A 370 10.74 -18.85 14.89
CA GLY A 370 11.98 -19.28 14.27
C GLY A 370 12.42 -20.69 14.67
N THR A 371 11.53 -21.50 15.22
CA THR A 371 11.80 -22.93 15.46
C THR A 371 11.92 -23.69 14.13
N TRP A 372 12.50 -24.87 14.22
CA TRP A 372 12.68 -25.75 13.08
C TRP A 372 12.79 -27.20 13.55
N SER A 373 12.51 -28.14 12.67
CA SER A 373 12.72 -29.57 12.89
C SER A 373 13.65 -30.14 11.84
N LEU A 374 14.31 -31.26 12.15
CA LEU A 374 15.03 -32.01 11.12
C LEU A 374 14.08 -32.99 10.45
N GLU A 375 14.10 -33.03 9.12
CA GLU A 375 13.38 -34.02 8.35
C GLU A 375 14.30 -34.72 7.34
N PRO A 376 14.06 -36.00 7.03
CA PRO A 376 14.77 -36.71 5.98
C PRO A 376 14.31 -36.22 4.61
N VAL A 377 15.22 -35.68 3.83
CA VAL A 377 14.94 -35.20 2.47
C VAL A 377 15.69 -36.06 1.47
N ARG A 378 14.96 -36.58 0.49
CA ARG A 378 15.57 -37.39 -0.58
C ARG A 378 16.36 -36.51 -1.53
N PHE A 379 17.52 -37.00 -1.94
CA PHE A 379 18.32 -36.33 -2.98
C PHE A 379 18.67 -37.35 -4.11
N THR A 380 18.93 -36.81 -5.27
CA THR A 380 19.52 -37.52 -6.40
C THR A 380 20.76 -36.76 -6.85
N MET A 381 21.90 -37.43 -6.95
CA MET A 381 23.17 -36.85 -7.35
C MET A 381 23.77 -37.58 -8.50
N THR A 382 24.29 -36.89 -9.52
CA THR A 382 25.00 -37.47 -10.66
C THR A 382 26.48 -37.15 -10.57
N ILE A 383 27.33 -38.14 -10.80
CA ILE A 383 28.78 -38.04 -10.70
C ILE A 383 29.39 -38.12 -12.12
N PRO A 384 30.26 -37.19 -12.53
CA PRO A 384 30.93 -37.25 -13.83
C PRO A 384 32.00 -38.34 -13.92
N LYS A 385 32.29 -38.83 -15.12
CA LYS A 385 33.30 -39.92 -15.40
C LYS A 385 34.73 -39.52 -15.04
N ASN A 386 35.11 -38.28 -15.23
CA ASN A 386 36.49 -37.83 -15.10
C ASN A 386 36.74 -37.11 -13.77
N VAL A 387 36.38 -37.76 -12.66
CA VAL A 387 36.63 -37.21 -11.32
C VAL A 387 38.06 -37.53 -10.89
N ARG A 388 38.77 -36.53 -10.35
CA ARG A 388 40.05 -36.74 -9.68
C ARG A 388 39.82 -37.13 -8.24
N PRO A 389 40.37 -38.29 -7.79
CA PRO A 389 40.10 -38.77 -6.43
C PRO A 389 40.54 -37.84 -5.31
N ASP A 390 41.53 -36.98 -5.60
CA ASP A 390 42.20 -36.13 -4.61
C ASP A 390 41.66 -34.69 -4.58
N GLU A 391 40.68 -34.37 -5.42
CA GLU A 391 40.08 -33.02 -5.47
C GLU A 391 38.60 -33.04 -5.01
N PRO A 392 38.14 -32.02 -4.28
CA PRO A 392 36.74 -31.86 -3.95
C PRO A 392 35.92 -31.81 -5.24
N LEU A 393 34.82 -32.58 -5.29
CA LEU A 393 33.94 -32.64 -6.43
C LEU A 393 33.14 -31.34 -6.57
N LYS A 394 33.36 -30.60 -7.63
CA LYS A 394 32.57 -29.43 -7.96
C LYS A 394 31.11 -29.83 -8.19
N THR A 395 30.20 -29.30 -7.42
CA THR A 395 28.81 -29.73 -7.45
C THR A 395 27.88 -28.56 -7.76
N VAL A 396 26.96 -28.75 -8.69
CA VAL A 396 25.85 -27.82 -8.98
C VAL A 396 24.60 -28.30 -8.23
N ILE A 397 24.02 -27.43 -7.47
CA ILE A 397 22.72 -27.66 -6.81
C ILE A 397 21.62 -27.30 -7.80
N PHE A 398 20.79 -28.25 -8.14
CA PHE A 398 19.70 -28.11 -9.10
C PHE A 398 18.36 -27.91 -8.35
N GLY A 399 17.67 -26.80 -8.63
CA GLY A 399 16.31 -26.57 -8.20
C GLY A 399 15.32 -26.96 -9.31
N HIS A 400 14.45 -27.91 -9.04
CA HIS A 400 13.42 -28.31 -9.99
C HIS A 400 12.27 -27.29 -10.11
N ALA A 401 11.49 -27.36 -11.19
CA ALA A 401 10.34 -26.51 -11.44
C ALA A 401 9.08 -26.98 -10.69
N ILE A 402 8.04 -26.13 -10.69
CA ILE A 402 6.71 -26.49 -10.20
C ILE A 402 6.21 -27.75 -10.92
N VAL A 403 5.55 -28.65 -10.20
CA VAL A 403 5.01 -29.93 -10.70
C VAL A 403 6.08 -30.95 -11.12
N THR A 404 7.34 -30.73 -10.75
CA THR A 404 8.44 -31.66 -11.00
C THR A 404 9.11 -32.09 -9.70
N GLU A 405 10.16 -32.89 -9.78
CA GLU A 405 10.85 -33.49 -8.64
C GLU A 405 12.37 -33.49 -8.82
N ARG A 406 13.12 -33.95 -7.80
CA ARG A 406 14.58 -34.03 -7.79
C ARG A 406 15.19 -34.72 -8.99
N ARG A 407 14.54 -35.77 -9.54
CA ARG A 407 15.08 -36.53 -10.68
C ARG A 407 15.12 -35.75 -12.00
N MET A 408 14.48 -34.56 -12.05
CA MET A 408 14.66 -33.63 -13.18
C MET A 408 16.12 -33.16 -13.34
N VAL A 409 16.96 -33.35 -12.34
CA VAL A 409 18.42 -33.16 -12.45
C VAL A 409 19.03 -33.92 -13.62
N TYR A 410 18.45 -35.06 -14.03
CA TYR A 410 18.90 -35.84 -15.17
C TYR A 410 18.91 -35.09 -16.50
N ALA A 411 18.01 -34.11 -16.65
CA ALA A 411 17.94 -33.28 -17.86
C ALA A 411 19.20 -32.44 -18.10
N LEU A 412 19.97 -32.15 -17.06
CA LEU A 412 21.19 -31.33 -17.09
C LEU A 412 22.47 -32.19 -16.85
N ALA A 413 22.29 -33.40 -16.37
CA ALA A 413 23.37 -34.20 -15.82
C ALA A 413 24.54 -34.40 -16.80
N ASP A 414 24.28 -34.72 -18.06
CA ASP A 414 25.31 -34.99 -19.05
C ASP A 414 26.11 -33.73 -19.41
N THR A 415 25.45 -32.61 -19.63
CA THR A 415 26.10 -31.33 -19.92
C THR A 415 26.96 -30.84 -18.74
N MET A 416 26.49 -31.02 -17.52
CA MET A 416 27.27 -30.67 -16.35
C MET A 416 28.44 -31.61 -16.13
N ALA A 417 28.23 -32.91 -16.36
CA ALA A 417 29.27 -33.90 -16.26
C ALA A 417 30.37 -33.71 -17.33
N GLU A 418 30.03 -33.31 -18.55
CA GLU A 418 30.97 -32.93 -19.60
C GLU A 418 31.85 -31.74 -19.13
N ALA A 419 31.26 -30.78 -18.42
CA ALA A 419 31.98 -29.65 -17.85
C ALA A 419 32.73 -29.98 -16.53
N GLY A 420 32.69 -31.24 -16.08
CA GLY A 420 33.39 -31.71 -14.88
C GLY A 420 32.66 -31.42 -13.55
N TYR A 421 31.36 -31.19 -13.58
CA TYR A 421 30.54 -30.96 -12.41
C TYR A 421 29.64 -32.16 -12.08
N ALA A 422 29.54 -32.48 -10.81
CA ALA A 422 28.42 -33.25 -10.31
C ALA A 422 27.16 -32.36 -10.22
N THR A 423 26.00 -32.99 -10.28
CA THR A 423 24.76 -32.28 -10.01
C THR A 423 23.97 -32.95 -8.89
N ILE A 424 23.36 -32.20 -8.03
CA ILE A 424 22.51 -32.71 -6.95
C ILE A 424 21.16 -31.99 -6.95
N GLY A 425 20.08 -32.74 -6.91
CA GLY A 425 18.71 -32.28 -6.76
C GLY A 425 18.06 -32.83 -5.49
N ILE A 426 17.22 -32.04 -4.84
CA ILE A 426 16.36 -32.46 -3.73
C ILE A 426 14.92 -32.18 -4.10
N ASP A 427 13.97 -32.85 -3.45
CA ASP A 427 12.57 -32.51 -3.55
C ASP A 427 12.29 -31.26 -2.67
N PHE A 428 11.77 -30.18 -3.28
CA PHE A 428 11.31 -29.02 -2.54
C PHE A 428 10.06 -29.38 -1.71
N PRO A 429 9.75 -28.61 -0.66
CA PRO A 429 8.48 -28.75 0.06
C PRO A 429 7.30 -28.81 -0.93
N TYR A 430 6.37 -29.73 -0.69
CA TYR A 430 5.18 -29.98 -1.52
C TYR A 430 5.42 -30.57 -2.91
N HIS A 431 6.63 -31.09 -3.17
CA HIS A 431 6.97 -31.74 -4.45
C HIS A 431 7.59 -33.12 -4.23
N GLY A 432 7.51 -33.99 -5.24
CA GLY A 432 8.06 -35.35 -5.21
C GLY A 432 7.55 -36.12 -4.00
N GLU A 433 8.46 -36.76 -3.26
CA GLU A 433 8.12 -37.53 -2.05
C GLU A 433 7.75 -36.65 -0.84
N ARG A 434 7.90 -35.30 -0.95
CA ARG A 434 7.44 -34.33 0.06
C ARG A 434 6.06 -33.76 -0.27
N THR A 435 5.35 -34.35 -1.25
CA THR A 435 3.99 -33.94 -1.61
C THR A 435 3.05 -34.25 -0.46
N HIS A 436 2.27 -33.28 -0.04
CA HIS A 436 1.21 -33.44 0.94
C HIS A 436 -0.12 -33.51 0.22
N CYS A 437 -0.76 -34.65 0.23
CA CYS A 437 -2.09 -34.81 -0.28
C CYS A 437 -3.11 -34.27 0.72
N THR A 438 -3.75 -33.17 0.38
CA THR A 438 -5.04 -32.80 0.95
C THR A 438 -6.12 -33.38 0.04
N ASP A 439 -7.29 -33.72 0.57
CA ASP A 439 -8.43 -34.44 -0.05
C ASP A 439 -8.93 -33.92 -1.43
N PHE A 440 -8.06 -33.41 -2.27
CA PHE A 440 -8.38 -32.85 -3.57
C PHE A 440 -7.78 -33.70 -4.72
N GLY A 441 -8.50 -34.72 -5.11
CA GLY A 441 -8.46 -35.25 -6.45
C GLY A 441 -7.61 -36.51 -6.70
N PRO A 442 -7.73 -37.13 -7.87
CA PRO A 442 -7.21 -38.46 -8.19
C PRO A 442 -5.69 -38.57 -8.39
N MET A 443 -4.93 -37.49 -8.13
CA MET A 443 -3.46 -37.52 -8.26
C MET A 443 -2.74 -37.79 -6.93
N CYS A 444 -3.47 -37.90 -5.84
CA CYS A 444 -2.91 -38.33 -4.57
C CYS A 444 -3.16 -39.83 -4.38
N GLN A 445 -2.26 -40.65 -4.89
CA GLN A 445 -2.20 -42.06 -4.50
C GLN A 445 -1.22 -42.20 -3.34
N GLU A 446 -1.65 -42.93 -2.30
CA GLU A 446 -0.85 -43.31 -1.12
C GLU A 446 0.44 -44.04 -1.52
#